data_52d2adedc07d3a0ad63a460f36766d28
#
_entry.id   52d2adedc07d3a0ad63a460f36766d28
#
_cell.length_a   1.000
_cell.length_b   1.000
_cell.length_c   1.000
_cell.angle_alpha   90.00
_cell.angle_beta   90.00
_cell.angle_gamma   90.00
#
_symmetry.space_group_name_H-M   'P 1'
#
loop_
_entity.id
_entity.type
_entity.pdbx_description
1 polymer ?
#
loop_
_entity_poly.entity_id
_entity_poly.type
_entity_poly.pdbx_seq_one_letter_code
_entity_poly.pdbx_strand_id
1 'polypeptide(L)'
;MKYDKIGTVIVAGGLSSRMKDFKPLMNIGSKTMIETTIQNYQNIGIKSIVAVTGHRADDIEKKLSDNNVKTIRNHDYKYTHMFDSLCIGLRELADSVDMIFVTPSDSPFVQKYTLKKMIEEMENNSFKIIQPSYEGNNGHPILLSSEAVREILKHDGTNGLQGAIDKVVTGYRNMSFVDPGIVMDADTPLDFFKLVEYNKKRNVPSIELCIKILDYFKVTDEVKSHSYAVAMESLKICEQLREREINLDHMTVLAAAILHDVAKGCKDHSFIGSYWLNDMGYEEIAKIVYNHVKLENIPEVLTEKEVVYLADKMVKGSNLVSIEDRFSTKEDFYKCNDEILGNIREKKNMAISLCEAVFGC
;
A
#
# COMPACT_ATOMS: atom_id res chain seq x y z
N MET A 1 -2.70 -23.22 -3.17
CA MET A 1 -2.76 -21.88 -2.51
C MET A 1 -2.80 -20.82 -3.62
N LYS A 2 -3.33 -19.62 -3.33
CA LYS A 2 -3.68 -18.65 -4.40
C LYS A 2 -2.49 -18.20 -5.28
N TYR A 3 -1.25 -18.21 -4.75
CA TYR A 3 -0.08 -17.68 -5.46
C TYR A 3 1.07 -18.69 -5.63
N ASP A 4 0.81 -19.99 -5.56
CA ASP A 4 1.84 -21.03 -5.70
C ASP A 4 2.45 -21.08 -7.13
N LYS A 5 1.77 -20.49 -8.12
CA LYS A 5 2.22 -20.36 -9.51
C LYS A 5 2.81 -18.99 -9.86
N ILE A 6 3.18 -18.22 -8.85
CA ILE A 6 3.81 -16.91 -9.02
C ILE A 6 5.19 -16.92 -8.37
N GLY A 7 6.17 -16.45 -9.10
CA GLY A 7 7.55 -16.32 -8.62
C GLY A 7 8.01 -14.87 -8.56
N THR A 8 9.17 -14.67 -7.94
CA THR A 8 9.86 -13.36 -7.89
C THR A 8 11.35 -13.54 -8.12
N VAL A 9 11.91 -12.77 -9.05
CA VAL A 9 13.35 -12.62 -9.25
C VAL A 9 13.79 -11.28 -8.68
N ILE A 10 14.70 -11.32 -7.72
CA ILE A 10 15.33 -10.15 -7.11
C ILE A 10 16.77 -10.06 -7.59
N VAL A 11 17.13 -8.98 -8.28
CA VAL A 11 18.48 -8.80 -8.79
C VAL A 11 19.32 -8.04 -7.77
N ALA A 12 20.35 -8.68 -7.23
CA ALA A 12 21.24 -8.16 -6.19
C ALA A 12 22.74 -8.30 -6.54
N GLY A 13 23.06 -8.43 -7.83
CA GLY A 13 24.45 -8.65 -8.32
C GLY A 13 25.27 -7.37 -8.53
N GLY A 14 24.68 -6.19 -8.41
CA GLY A 14 25.29 -4.90 -8.73
C GLY A 14 26.42 -4.47 -7.76
N LEU A 15 27.36 -3.65 -8.28
CA LEU A 15 28.53 -3.18 -7.54
C LEU A 15 28.24 -2.06 -6.54
N SER A 16 27.05 -1.46 -6.54
CA SER A 16 26.68 -0.28 -5.71
C SER A 16 27.69 0.89 -5.83
N SER A 17 28.26 1.11 -7.01
CA SER A 17 29.44 1.98 -7.22
C SER A 17 29.21 3.46 -6.87
N ARG A 18 27.96 3.94 -6.89
CA ARG A 18 27.60 5.33 -6.52
C ARG A 18 27.34 5.50 -5.02
N MET A 19 27.29 4.40 -4.27
CA MET A 19 27.08 4.39 -2.83
C MET A 19 28.40 4.16 -2.09
N LYS A 20 28.52 4.69 -0.87
CA LYS A 20 29.67 4.39 0.00
C LYS A 20 29.64 2.96 0.55
N ASP A 21 28.41 2.42 0.69
CA ASP A 21 28.14 1.10 1.25
C ASP A 21 27.41 0.21 0.25
N PHE A 22 27.36 -1.08 0.55
CA PHE A 22 26.74 -2.07 -0.31
C PHE A 22 25.21 -2.08 -0.12
N LYS A 23 24.48 -1.48 -1.07
CA LYS A 23 23.03 -1.22 -1.03
C LYS A 23 22.18 -2.36 -0.46
N PRO A 24 22.27 -3.63 -0.97
CA PRO A 24 21.37 -4.69 -0.51
C PRO A 24 21.41 -4.94 0.99
N LEU A 25 22.56 -4.69 1.63
CA LEU A 25 22.78 -4.95 3.06
C LEU A 25 22.65 -3.72 3.95
N MET A 26 22.35 -2.54 3.39
CA MET A 26 22.08 -1.35 4.19
C MET A 26 20.75 -1.47 4.91
N ASN A 27 20.72 -1.08 6.19
CA ASN A 27 19.53 -1.21 7.03
C ASN A 27 18.49 -0.11 6.77
N ILE A 28 17.23 -0.51 6.59
CA ILE A 28 16.07 0.37 6.61
C ILE A 28 15.20 -0.05 7.80
N GLY A 29 15.32 0.67 8.91
CA GLY A 29 14.73 0.27 10.18
C GLY A 29 15.44 -0.98 10.75
N SER A 30 14.69 -2.01 11.09
CA SER A 30 15.22 -3.24 11.70
C SER A 30 15.73 -4.28 10.69
N LYS A 31 15.51 -4.10 9.39
CA LYS A 31 15.87 -5.04 8.32
C LYS A 31 16.77 -4.39 7.29
N THR A 32 17.52 -5.22 6.57
CA THR A 32 18.25 -4.75 5.40
C THR A 32 17.31 -4.49 4.23
N MET A 33 17.78 -3.74 3.24
CA MET A 33 17.03 -3.37 2.05
C MET A 33 16.52 -4.61 1.31
N ILE A 34 17.39 -5.60 1.08
CA ILE A 34 17.01 -6.85 0.41
C ILE A 34 16.00 -7.67 1.22
N GLU A 35 16.13 -7.73 2.55
CA GLU A 35 15.14 -8.41 3.40
C GLU A 35 13.79 -7.73 3.32
N THR A 36 13.76 -6.41 3.31
CA THR A 36 12.52 -5.63 3.18
C THR A 36 11.87 -5.86 1.82
N THR A 37 12.67 -5.88 0.73
CA THR A 37 12.19 -6.19 -0.61
C THR A 37 11.59 -7.59 -0.68
N ILE A 38 12.27 -8.62 -0.15
CA ILE A 38 11.77 -10.00 -0.11
C ILE A 38 10.45 -10.09 0.66
N GLN A 39 10.37 -9.42 1.80
CA GLN A 39 9.19 -9.46 2.67
C GLN A 39 7.92 -8.99 1.97
N ASN A 40 8.00 -8.04 1.03
CA ASN A 40 6.84 -7.57 0.28
C ASN A 40 6.13 -8.71 -0.46
N TYR A 41 6.90 -9.60 -1.07
CA TYR A 41 6.37 -10.76 -1.82
C TYR A 41 5.91 -11.89 -0.90
N GLN A 42 6.67 -12.15 0.17
CA GLN A 42 6.27 -13.13 1.19
C GLN A 42 4.96 -12.74 1.88
N ASN A 43 4.76 -11.46 2.16
CA ASN A 43 3.56 -10.92 2.80
C ASN A 43 2.27 -11.11 1.97
N ILE A 44 2.37 -11.27 0.66
CA ILE A 44 1.22 -11.65 -0.18
C ILE A 44 1.12 -13.16 -0.42
N GLY A 45 2.06 -13.95 0.09
CA GLY A 45 2.06 -15.41 0.03
C GLY A 45 2.85 -16.02 -1.11
N ILE A 46 3.69 -15.27 -1.81
CA ILE A 46 4.62 -15.80 -2.82
C ILE A 46 5.77 -16.53 -2.11
N LYS A 47 6.03 -17.79 -2.51
CA LYS A 47 7.06 -18.65 -1.92
C LYS A 47 8.25 -18.87 -2.86
N SER A 48 8.00 -18.84 -4.17
CA SER A 48 9.02 -19.07 -5.20
C SER A 48 9.82 -17.78 -5.41
N ILE A 49 10.80 -17.49 -4.54
CA ILE A 49 11.63 -16.30 -4.59
C ILE A 49 13.07 -16.68 -4.87
N VAL A 50 13.66 -16.07 -5.89
CA VAL A 50 15.06 -16.22 -6.29
C VAL A 50 15.77 -14.89 -6.16
N ALA A 51 16.85 -14.83 -5.39
CA ALA A 51 17.76 -13.70 -5.32
C ALA A 51 19.04 -14.01 -6.14
N VAL A 52 19.27 -13.24 -7.19
CA VAL A 52 20.48 -13.39 -8.00
C VAL A 52 21.57 -12.49 -7.44
N THR A 53 22.62 -13.12 -6.93
CA THR A 53 23.77 -12.46 -6.27
C THR A 53 24.95 -12.32 -7.22
N GLY A 54 25.92 -11.51 -6.85
CA GLY A 54 27.17 -11.30 -7.61
C GLY A 54 28.24 -10.69 -6.73
N HIS A 55 28.35 -9.36 -6.69
CA HIS A 55 29.26 -8.70 -5.76
C HIS A 55 28.84 -9.00 -4.31
N ARG A 56 29.81 -9.38 -3.46
CA ARG A 56 29.59 -9.76 -2.06
C ARG A 56 28.51 -10.84 -1.86
N ALA A 57 28.49 -11.82 -2.77
CA ALA A 57 27.48 -12.91 -2.73
C ALA A 57 27.45 -13.63 -1.39
N ASP A 58 28.62 -13.96 -0.80
CA ASP A 58 28.70 -14.64 0.50
C ASP A 58 27.96 -13.87 1.62
N ASP A 59 28.04 -12.54 1.64
CA ASP A 59 27.39 -11.72 2.65
C ASP A 59 25.86 -11.73 2.48
N ILE A 60 25.38 -11.66 1.23
CA ILE A 60 23.92 -11.74 0.93
C ILE A 60 23.39 -13.12 1.27
N GLU A 61 24.05 -14.18 0.82
CA GLU A 61 23.62 -15.56 1.04
C GLU A 61 23.57 -15.91 2.53
N LYS A 62 24.58 -15.49 3.29
CA LYS A 62 24.58 -15.60 4.76
C LYS A 62 23.42 -14.84 5.38
N LYS A 63 23.12 -13.63 4.89
CA LYS A 63 22.02 -12.81 5.40
C LYS A 63 20.66 -13.43 5.10
N LEU A 64 20.51 -14.11 3.98
CA LEU A 64 19.27 -14.72 3.51
C LEU A 64 19.08 -16.18 3.90
N SER A 65 20.02 -16.80 4.62
CA SER A 65 19.99 -18.23 4.98
C SER A 65 18.68 -18.70 5.59
N ASP A 66 18.04 -17.84 6.40
CA ASP A 66 16.83 -18.16 7.16
C ASP A 66 15.54 -17.64 6.49
N ASN A 67 15.64 -17.04 5.30
CA ASN A 67 14.51 -16.30 4.68
C ASN A 67 13.67 -17.13 3.70
N ASN A 68 13.92 -18.44 3.53
CA ASN A 68 13.26 -19.29 2.53
C ASN A 68 13.35 -18.71 1.11
N VAL A 69 14.54 -18.20 0.74
CA VAL A 69 14.83 -17.62 -0.57
C VAL A 69 15.96 -18.42 -1.22
N LYS A 70 15.77 -18.83 -2.46
CA LYS A 70 16.84 -19.46 -3.24
C LYS A 70 17.82 -18.39 -3.72
N THR A 71 19.10 -18.54 -3.41
CA THR A 71 20.16 -17.67 -3.93
C THR A 71 20.87 -18.33 -5.09
N ILE A 72 21.16 -17.58 -6.16
CA ILE A 72 21.92 -18.05 -7.32
C ILE A 72 22.99 -17.01 -7.65
N ARG A 73 24.24 -17.47 -7.85
CA ARG A 73 25.35 -16.56 -8.16
C ARG A 73 25.49 -16.32 -9.65
N ASN A 74 25.60 -15.07 -10.04
CA ASN A 74 26.21 -14.70 -11.30
C ASN A 74 27.73 -14.60 -11.10
N HIS A 75 28.48 -15.62 -11.49
CA HIS A 75 29.94 -15.66 -11.34
C HIS A 75 30.64 -14.61 -12.21
N ASP A 76 30.02 -14.25 -13.32
CA ASP A 76 30.57 -13.31 -14.31
C ASP A 76 30.07 -11.85 -14.08
N TYR A 77 29.53 -11.53 -12.90
CA TYR A 77 28.92 -10.24 -12.59
C TYR A 77 29.78 -9.01 -12.90
N LYS A 78 31.12 -9.18 -12.94
CA LYS A 78 32.07 -8.11 -13.28
C LYS A 78 32.09 -7.77 -14.78
N TYR A 79 31.70 -8.72 -15.61
CA TYR A 79 31.80 -8.66 -17.08
C TYR A 79 30.42 -8.67 -17.76
N THR A 80 29.36 -8.83 -16.99
CA THR A 80 27.97 -8.91 -17.44
C THR A 80 27.15 -7.72 -16.89
N HIS A 81 25.96 -7.51 -17.45
CA HIS A 81 25.05 -6.48 -17.06
C HIS A 81 23.92 -7.01 -16.16
N MET A 82 23.09 -6.11 -15.63
CA MET A 82 21.95 -6.49 -14.79
C MET A 82 20.98 -7.44 -15.51
N PHE A 83 20.84 -7.31 -16.83
CA PHE A 83 20.01 -8.18 -17.65
C PHE A 83 20.48 -9.64 -17.63
N ASP A 84 21.78 -9.88 -17.67
CA ASP A 84 22.33 -11.24 -17.58
C ASP A 84 22.02 -11.90 -16.23
N SER A 85 22.17 -11.14 -15.15
CA SER A 85 21.77 -11.60 -13.81
C SER A 85 20.27 -11.89 -13.75
N LEU A 86 19.45 -11.02 -14.32
CA LEU A 86 18.02 -11.25 -14.43
C LEU A 86 17.70 -12.56 -15.17
N CYS A 87 18.34 -12.81 -16.32
CA CYS A 87 18.14 -14.02 -17.12
C CYS A 87 18.48 -15.30 -16.34
N ILE A 88 19.49 -15.27 -15.44
CA ILE A 88 19.80 -16.40 -14.54
C ILE A 88 18.59 -16.71 -13.66
N GLY A 89 18.02 -15.70 -13.01
CA GLY A 89 16.84 -15.86 -12.14
C GLY A 89 15.59 -16.30 -12.91
N LEU A 90 15.37 -15.73 -14.11
CA LEU A 90 14.22 -16.10 -14.95
C LEU A 90 14.29 -17.57 -15.40
N ARG A 91 15.45 -18.07 -15.82
CA ARG A 91 15.63 -19.49 -16.21
C ARG A 91 15.30 -20.42 -15.04
N GLU A 92 15.64 -20.06 -13.83
CA GLU A 92 15.36 -20.87 -12.64
C GLU A 92 13.86 -21.06 -12.38
N LEU A 93 13.04 -20.05 -12.68
CA LEU A 93 11.61 -20.07 -12.39
C LEU A 93 10.73 -20.38 -13.61
N ALA A 94 11.25 -20.27 -14.83
CA ALA A 94 10.49 -20.28 -16.10
C ALA A 94 9.54 -21.48 -16.27
N ASP A 95 9.94 -22.67 -15.80
CA ASP A 95 9.17 -23.90 -15.96
C ASP A 95 8.31 -24.25 -14.73
N SER A 96 8.43 -23.49 -13.64
CA SER A 96 7.78 -23.80 -12.37
C SER A 96 6.59 -22.89 -12.04
N VAL A 97 6.53 -21.70 -12.64
CA VAL A 97 5.50 -20.68 -12.35
C VAL A 97 4.91 -20.07 -13.62
N ASP A 98 3.71 -19.51 -13.51
CA ASP A 98 2.99 -18.92 -14.64
C ASP A 98 3.27 -17.41 -14.79
N MET A 99 3.69 -16.75 -13.69
CA MET A 99 4.00 -15.32 -13.63
C MET A 99 5.27 -15.09 -12.79
N ILE A 100 6.06 -14.10 -13.16
CA ILE A 100 7.28 -13.73 -12.43
C ILE A 100 7.34 -12.22 -12.22
N PHE A 101 7.40 -11.80 -10.97
CA PHE A 101 7.80 -10.43 -10.63
C PHE A 101 9.33 -10.29 -10.78
N VAL A 102 9.73 -9.17 -11.36
CA VAL A 102 11.13 -8.76 -11.50
C VAL A 102 11.36 -7.46 -10.78
N THR A 103 12.31 -7.45 -9.86
CA THR A 103 12.63 -6.25 -9.07
C THR A 103 14.12 -6.18 -8.73
N PRO A 104 14.71 -4.98 -8.64
CA PRO A 104 16.01 -4.81 -8.01
C PRO A 104 15.91 -4.98 -6.49
N SER A 105 17.03 -5.25 -5.84
CA SER A 105 17.11 -5.47 -4.39
C SER A 105 16.97 -4.19 -3.55
N ASP A 106 16.95 -3.03 -4.19
CA ASP A 106 16.88 -1.70 -3.58
C ASP A 106 15.56 -0.97 -3.80
N SER A 107 14.48 -1.72 -4.14
CA SER A 107 13.09 -1.23 -4.22
C SER A 107 12.23 -1.80 -3.08
N PRO A 108 12.41 -1.33 -1.83
CA PRO A 108 11.87 -2.02 -0.65
C PRO A 108 10.42 -1.70 -0.31
N PHE A 109 9.75 -0.74 -0.96
CA PHE A 109 8.51 -0.15 -0.44
C PHE A 109 7.27 -0.31 -1.30
N VAL A 110 7.29 -1.23 -2.29
CA VAL A 110 6.08 -1.54 -3.05
C VAL A 110 4.97 -2.06 -2.13
N GLN A 111 3.76 -1.56 -2.32
CA GLN A 111 2.59 -1.91 -1.50
C GLN A 111 2.01 -3.27 -1.90
N LYS A 112 1.43 -3.98 -0.92
CA LYS A 112 0.68 -5.23 -1.18
C LYS A 112 -0.47 -5.01 -2.16
N TYR A 113 -1.15 -3.85 -2.07
CA TYR A 113 -2.22 -3.45 -2.97
C TYR A 113 -1.76 -3.47 -4.43
N THR A 114 -0.61 -2.84 -4.72
CA THR A 114 -0.02 -2.79 -6.06
C THR A 114 0.25 -4.19 -6.60
N LEU A 115 0.94 -5.03 -5.82
CA LEU A 115 1.28 -6.40 -6.23
C LEU A 115 0.03 -7.24 -6.53
N LYS A 116 -0.98 -7.19 -5.64
CA LYS A 116 -2.23 -7.92 -5.83
C LYS A 116 -3.01 -7.45 -7.06
N LYS A 117 -3.05 -6.13 -7.31
CA LYS A 117 -3.74 -5.58 -8.48
C LYS A 117 -3.04 -5.91 -9.78
N MET A 118 -1.71 -5.96 -9.83
CA MET A 118 -0.97 -6.42 -11.01
C MET A 118 -1.27 -7.89 -11.30
N ILE A 119 -1.32 -8.75 -10.29
CA ILE A 119 -1.68 -10.17 -10.46
C ILE A 119 -3.11 -10.29 -10.99
N GLU A 120 -4.07 -9.62 -10.34
CA GLU A 120 -5.48 -9.63 -10.73
C GLU A 120 -5.68 -9.18 -12.19
N GLU A 121 -4.97 -8.14 -12.60
CA GLU A 121 -5.04 -7.62 -13.97
C GLU A 121 -4.47 -8.61 -14.99
N MET A 122 -3.37 -9.29 -14.67
CA MET A 122 -2.80 -10.31 -15.54
C MET A 122 -3.63 -11.60 -15.61
N GLU A 123 -4.28 -12.00 -14.50
CA GLU A 123 -5.18 -13.16 -14.46
C GLU A 123 -6.46 -12.94 -15.28
N ASN A 124 -7.01 -11.71 -15.27
CA ASN A 124 -8.28 -11.40 -15.90
C ASN A 124 -8.15 -10.96 -17.37
N ASN A 125 -6.94 -10.67 -17.84
CA ASN A 125 -6.67 -10.16 -19.18
C ASN A 125 -5.49 -10.91 -19.84
N SER A 126 -5.38 -10.79 -21.16
CA SER A 126 -4.30 -11.43 -21.93
C SER A 126 -3.01 -10.60 -21.98
N PHE A 127 -2.66 -9.93 -20.87
CA PHE A 127 -1.40 -9.21 -20.80
C PHE A 127 -0.22 -10.14 -20.56
N LYS A 128 0.89 -9.85 -21.24
CA LYS A 128 2.15 -10.57 -21.07
C LYS A 128 3.09 -9.85 -20.12
N ILE A 129 3.03 -8.53 -20.08
CA ILE A 129 3.88 -7.66 -19.27
C ILE A 129 3.02 -6.58 -18.63
N ILE A 130 3.14 -6.42 -17.31
CA ILE A 130 2.56 -5.30 -16.57
C ILE A 130 3.69 -4.49 -15.96
N GLN A 131 3.75 -3.21 -16.34
CA GLN A 131 4.69 -2.22 -15.83
C GLN A 131 3.93 -1.26 -14.91
N PRO A 132 4.24 -1.18 -13.60
CA PRO A 132 3.62 -0.19 -12.74
C PRO A 132 4.23 1.19 -12.95
N SER A 133 3.43 2.23 -12.71
CA SER A 133 3.90 3.61 -12.72
C SER A 133 3.27 4.41 -11.56
N TYR A 134 4.01 5.41 -11.09
CA TYR A 134 3.56 6.41 -10.13
C TYR A 134 3.85 7.80 -10.69
N GLU A 135 2.83 8.66 -10.81
CA GLU A 135 2.92 10.01 -11.38
C GLU A 135 3.59 10.03 -12.76
N GLY A 136 3.26 9.04 -13.60
CA GLY A 136 3.80 8.92 -14.96
C GLY A 136 5.21 8.34 -15.06
N ASN A 137 5.88 8.08 -13.94
CA ASN A 137 7.19 7.45 -13.89
C ASN A 137 7.04 5.94 -13.75
N ASN A 138 7.63 5.18 -14.67
CA ASN A 138 7.69 3.72 -14.57
C ASN A 138 8.62 3.29 -13.44
N GLY A 139 8.26 2.19 -12.76
CA GLY A 139 9.07 1.69 -11.66
C GLY A 139 9.00 0.17 -11.49
N HIS A 140 9.21 -0.30 -10.29
CA HIS A 140 9.28 -1.72 -9.97
C HIS A 140 8.19 -2.14 -8.99
N PRO A 141 7.84 -3.46 -9.00
CA PRO A 141 8.33 -4.54 -9.86
C PRO A 141 7.64 -4.56 -11.23
N ILE A 142 8.27 -5.19 -12.22
CA ILE A 142 7.60 -5.56 -13.46
C ILE A 142 7.03 -6.96 -13.28
N LEU A 143 5.80 -7.21 -13.74
CA LEU A 143 5.20 -8.54 -13.76
C LEU A 143 5.22 -9.10 -15.19
N LEU A 144 5.80 -10.29 -15.33
CA LEU A 144 5.96 -11.01 -16.60
C LEU A 144 5.13 -12.29 -16.58
N SER A 145 4.42 -12.60 -17.65
CA SER A 145 3.86 -13.93 -17.89
C SER A 145 4.96 -14.91 -18.29
N SER A 146 4.73 -16.22 -18.14
CA SER A 146 5.65 -17.26 -18.62
C SER A 146 5.94 -17.17 -20.13
N GLU A 147 5.00 -16.63 -20.91
CA GLU A 147 5.20 -16.38 -22.35
C GLU A 147 6.19 -15.25 -22.58
N ALA A 148 6.02 -14.11 -21.88
CA ALA A 148 6.97 -12.99 -21.94
C ALA A 148 8.37 -13.41 -21.48
N VAL A 149 8.47 -14.22 -20.43
CA VAL A 149 9.76 -14.75 -19.96
C VAL A 149 10.48 -15.53 -21.05
N ARG A 150 9.77 -16.42 -21.77
CA ARG A 150 10.36 -17.16 -22.89
C ARG A 150 10.84 -16.28 -24.05
N GLU A 151 10.15 -15.18 -24.31
CA GLU A 151 10.57 -14.19 -25.32
C GLU A 151 11.80 -13.39 -24.85
N ILE A 152 11.76 -12.89 -23.61
CA ILE A 152 12.87 -12.14 -22.99
C ILE A 152 14.16 -12.97 -22.94
N LEU A 153 14.08 -14.27 -22.62
CA LEU A 153 15.25 -15.16 -22.55
C LEU A 153 15.92 -15.42 -23.89
N LYS A 154 15.29 -15.09 -25.02
CA LYS A 154 15.86 -15.16 -26.38
C LYS A 154 16.55 -13.86 -26.81
N HIS A 155 16.37 -12.78 -26.03
CA HIS A 155 16.91 -11.48 -26.35
C HIS A 155 18.42 -11.40 -26.12
N ASP A 156 19.12 -10.69 -26.96
CA ASP A 156 20.60 -10.57 -26.94
C ASP A 156 21.14 -9.63 -25.84
N GLY A 157 20.27 -9.00 -25.07
CA GLY A 157 20.63 -8.07 -23.98
C GLY A 157 20.83 -6.62 -24.43
N THR A 158 20.69 -6.30 -25.70
CA THR A 158 20.77 -4.91 -26.20
C THR A 158 19.73 -4.04 -25.49
N ASN A 159 20.13 -2.91 -24.88
CA ASN A 159 19.31 -2.05 -24.03
C ASN A 159 18.69 -2.75 -22.79
N GLY A 160 19.26 -3.89 -22.37
CA GLY A 160 18.85 -4.63 -21.17
C GLY A 160 17.40 -5.11 -21.19
N LEU A 161 16.75 -5.09 -20.04
CA LEU A 161 15.36 -5.54 -19.92
C LEU A 161 14.39 -4.65 -20.72
N GLN A 162 14.62 -3.34 -20.80
CA GLN A 162 13.77 -2.45 -21.61
C GLN A 162 13.82 -2.83 -23.08
N GLY A 163 15.02 -3.10 -23.64
CA GLY A 163 15.15 -3.56 -25.02
C GLY A 163 14.45 -4.88 -25.29
N ALA A 164 14.47 -5.81 -24.31
CA ALA A 164 13.73 -7.05 -24.40
C ALA A 164 12.21 -6.83 -24.36
N ILE A 165 11.72 -5.96 -23.48
CA ILE A 165 10.30 -5.58 -23.37
C ILE A 165 9.80 -4.96 -24.67
N ASP A 166 10.58 -4.07 -25.29
CA ASP A 166 10.22 -3.37 -26.54
C ASP A 166 10.09 -4.35 -27.73
N LYS A 167 10.65 -5.56 -27.61
CA LYS A 167 10.52 -6.62 -28.62
C LYS A 167 9.28 -7.50 -28.42
N VAL A 168 8.67 -7.46 -27.25
CA VAL A 168 7.40 -8.16 -27.00
C VAL A 168 6.26 -7.39 -27.68
N VAL A 169 5.90 -7.82 -28.89
CA VAL A 169 5.05 -7.08 -29.84
C VAL A 169 3.63 -6.81 -29.32
N THR A 170 3.11 -7.63 -28.39
CA THR A 170 1.73 -7.51 -27.89
C THR A 170 1.66 -7.84 -26.40
N GLY A 171 0.66 -7.27 -25.72
CA GLY A 171 0.36 -7.62 -24.33
C GLY A 171 1.12 -6.81 -23.28
N TYR A 172 1.73 -5.68 -23.65
CA TYR A 172 2.28 -4.73 -22.68
C TYR A 172 1.17 -3.83 -22.11
N ARG A 173 1.16 -3.69 -20.79
CA ARG A 173 0.25 -2.82 -20.05
C ARG A 173 1.00 -1.96 -19.03
N ASN A 174 0.90 -0.65 -19.16
CA ASN A 174 1.29 0.27 -18.09
C ASN A 174 0.09 0.48 -17.16
N MET A 175 0.31 0.34 -15.84
CA MET A 175 -0.71 0.58 -14.81
C MET A 175 -0.26 1.69 -13.86
N SER A 176 -1.06 2.75 -13.76
CA SER A 176 -0.81 3.82 -12.80
C SER A 176 -1.38 3.45 -11.43
N PHE A 177 -0.59 3.68 -10.39
CA PHE A 177 -0.93 3.44 -8.98
C PHE A 177 -0.68 4.68 -8.12
N VAL A 178 -1.25 4.71 -6.93
CA VAL A 178 -0.97 5.70 -5.89
C VAL A 178 0.01 5.14 -4.85
N ASP A 179 1.07 4.53 -5.34
CA ASP A 179 2.10 3.88 -4.56
C ASP A 179 3.48 4.51 -4.84
N PRO A 180 3.95 5.44 -4.00
CA PRO A 180 5.28 6.04 -4.18
C PRO A 180 6.42 5.02 -4.15
N GLY A 181 6.23 3.88 -3.47
CA GLY A 181 7.23 2.82 -3.35
C GLY A 181 7.65 2.19 -4.67
N ILE A 182 6.82 2.32 -5.72
CA ILE A 182 7.10 1.85 -7.08
C ILE A 182 8.38 2.48 -7.67
N VAL A 183 8.60 3.77 -7.38
CA VAL A 183 9.68 4.59 -7.96
C VAL A 183 10.77 4.94 -6.95
N MET A 184 10.72 4.33 -5.78
CA MET A 184 11.70 4.59 -4.71
C MET A 184 12.78 3.52 -4.70
N ASP A 185 13.99 3.93 -5.06
CA ASP A 185 15.21 3.14 -5.00
C ASP A 185 16.36 3.92 -4.34
N ALA A 186 17.49 3.28 -4.08
CA ALA A 186 18.63 3.88 -3.39
C ALA A 186 19.83 4.08 -4.32
N ASP A 187 19.70 4.86 -5.37
CA ASP A 187 20.79 5.07 -6.33
C ASP A 187 21.94 5.90 -5.77
N THR A 188 21.65 6.87 -4.90
CA THR A 188 22.61 7.75 -4.25
C THR A 188 22.43 7.75 -2.72
N PRO A 189 23.42 8.22 -1.94
CA PRO A 189 23.26 8.41 -0.49
C PRO A 189 22.06 9.28 -0.11
N LEU A 190 21.71 10.27 -0.95
CA LEU A 190 20.54 11.11 -0.74
C LEU A 190 19.23 10.32 -0.93
N ASP A 191 19.17 9.44 -1.92
CA ASP A 191 18.00 8.61 -2.12
C ASP A 191 17.82 7.60 -0.98
N PHE A 192 18.91 7.01 -0.50
CA PHE A 192 18.86 6.17 0.69
C PHE A 192 18.35 6.94 1.93
N PHE A 193 18.80 8.18 2.12
CA PHE A 193 18.26 9.03 3.20
C PHE A 193 16.75 9.24 3.05
N LYS A 194 16.27 9.53 1.82
CA LYS A 194 14.83 9.65 1.55
C LYS A 194 14.07 8.35 1.88
N LEU A 195 14.63 7.18 1.54
CA LEU A 195 14.04 5.88 1.89
C LEU A 195 13.93 5.70 3.41
N VAL A 196 14.96 6.05 4.16
CA VAL A 196 14.96 5.97 5.64
C VAL A 196 13.88 6.90 6.23
N GLU A 197 13.78 8.13 5.74
CA GLU A 197 12.76 9.09 6.20
C GLU A 197 11.34 8.65 5.80
N TYR A 198 11.16 8.12 4.60
CA TYR A 198 9.90 7.55 4.16
C TYR A 198 9.48 6.38 5.06
N ASN A 199 10.39 5.47 5.37
CA ASN A 199 10.12 4.31 6.23
C ASN A 199 9.58 4.70 7.62
N LYS A 200 10.02 5.83 8.18
CA LYS A 200 9.55 6.33 9.48
C LYS A 200 8.09 6.78 9.46
N LYS A 201 7.61 7.23 8.31
CA LYS A 201 6.31 7.90 8.17
C LYS A 201 5.33 7.15 7.25
N ARG A 202 5.74 6.08 6.60
CA ARG A 202 4.96 5.40 5.54
C ARG A 202 3.64 4.77 6.02
N ASN A 203 3.46 4.61 7.32
CA ASN A 203 2.24 4.03 7.89
C ASN A 203 1.05 5.00 7.92
N VAL A 204 1.32 6.30 7.75
CA VAL A 204 0.30 7.35 7.66
C VAL A 204 0.52 8.13 6.36
N PRO A 205 -0.43 8.10 5.41
CA PRO A 205 -0.29 8.85 4.17
C PRO A 205 -0.34 10.36 4.43
N SER A 206 0.47 11.13 3.69
CA SER A 206 0.35 12.59 3.72
C SER A 206 -1.02 13.03 3.21
N ILE A 207 -1.45 14.25 3.56
CA ILE A 207 -2.71 14.82 3.06
C ILE A 207 -2.73 14.82 1.53
N GLU A 208 -1.63 15.18 0.90
CA GLU A 208 -1.50 15.14 -0.57
C GLU A 208 -1.72 13.72 -1.12
N LEU A 209 -1.14 12.71 -0.48
CA LEU A 209 -1.32 11.32 -0.88
C LEU A 209 -2.76 10.84 -0.61
N CYS A 210 -3.41 11.29 0.47
CA CYS A 210 -4.82 11.00 0.71
C CYS A 210 -5.71 11.53 -0.44
N ILE A 211 -5.46 12.75 -0.91
CA ILE A 211 -6.19 13.33 -2.05
C ILE A 211 -5.98 12.48 -3.31
N LYS A 212 -4.74 12.09 -3.61
CA LYS A 212 -4.43 11.20 -4.75
C LYS A 212 -5.11 9.83 -4.63
N ILE A 213 -5.23 9.29 -3.41
CA ILE A 213 -5.95 8.04 -3.15
C ILE A 213 -7.44 8.21 -3.47
N LEU A 214 -8.08 9.31 -3.03
CA LEU A 214 -9.48 9.59 -3.37
C LEU A 214 -9.68 9.72 -4.89
N ASP A 215 -8.76 10.38 -5.60
CA ASP A 215 -8.80 10.53 -7.06
C ASP A 215 -8.62 9.18 -7.77
N TYR A 216 -7.71 8.37 -7.32
CA TYR A 216 -7.45 7.02 -7.84
C TYR A 216 -8.69 6.12 -7.76
N PHE A 217 -9.42 6.16 -6.64
CA PHE A 217 -10.66 5.43 -6.47
C PHE A 217 -11.89 6.15 -7.05
N LYS A 218 -11.68 7.27 -7.74
CA LYS A 218 -12.75 8.06 -8.40
C LYS A 218 -13.85 8.48 -7.43
N VAL A 219 -13.48 8.82 -6.20
CA VAL A 219 -14.41 9.34 -5.20
C VAL A 219 -14.99 10.66 -5.71
N THR A 220 -16.32 10.82 -5.62
CA THR A 220 -17.00 12.02 -6.12
C THR A 220 -16.64 13.27 -5.31
N ASP A 221 -16.73 14.46 -5.94
CA ASP A 221 -16.41 15.73 -5.28
C ASP A 221 -17.32 16.01 -4.07
N GLU A 222 -18.57 15.52 -4.11
CA GLU A 222 -19.50 15.60 -2.99
C GLU A 222 -18.98 14.81 -1.76
N VAL A 223 -18.51 13.57 -1.97
CA VAL A 223 -17.92 12.74 -0.91
C VAL A 223 -16.60 13.32 -0.43
N LYS A 224 -15.75 13.84 -1.32
CA LYS A 224 -14.51 14.54 -0.93
C LYS A 224 -14.80 15.76 -0.07
N SER A 225 -15.80 16.57 -0.44
CA SER A 225 -16.20 17.74 0.34
C SER A 225 -16.69 17.37 1.73
N HIS A 226 -17.46 16.27 1.84
CA HIS A 226 -17.86 15.69 3.13
C HIS A 226 -16.63 15.28 3.95
N SER A 227 -15.73 14.51 3.35
CA SER A 227 -14.52 14.02 4.03
C SER A 227 -13.63 15.17 4.54
N TYR A 228 -13.50 16.25 3.79
CA TYR A 228 -12.75 17.42 4.24
C TYR A 228 -13.44 18.15 5.40
N ALA A 229 -14.78 18.24 5.37
CA ALA A 229 -15.52 18.80 6.51
C ALA A 229 -15.38 17.93 7.77
N VAL A 230 -15.43 16.61 7.62
CA VAL A 230 -15.17 15.66 8.72
C VAL A 230 -13.75 15.82 9.25
N ALA A 231 -12.74 15.98 8.38
CA ALA A 231 -11.36 16.18 8.80
C ALA A 231 -11.18 17.47 9.61
N MET A 232 -11.81 18.57 9.19
CA MET A 232 -11.77 19.84 9.91
C MET A 232 -12.46 19.75 11.28
N GLU A 233 -13.60 19.06 11.37
CA GLU A 233 -14.28 18.86 12.64
C GLU A 233 -13.49 17.91 13.57
N SER A 234 -12.87 16.89 13.02
CA SER A 234 -11.98 15.99 13.78
C SER A 234 -10.83 16.74 14.45
N LEU A 235 -10.23 17.73 13.79
CA LEU A 235 -9.18 18.55 14.41
C LEU A 235 -9.68 19.38 15.58
N LYS A 236 -10.87 19.95 15.49
CA LYS A 236 -11.47 20.69 16.61
C LYS A 236 -11.71 19.79 17.83
N ILE A 237 -12.19 18.55 17.56
CA ILE A 237 -12.36 17.55 18.63
C ILE A 237 -11.00 17.22 19.26
N CYS A 238 -9.93 17.04 18.45
CA CYS A 238 -8.59 16.83 18.99
C CYS A 238 -8.10 17.98 19.87
N GLU A 239 -8.40 19.24 19.51
CA GLU A 239 -8.05 20.40 20.33
C GLU A 239 -8.76 20.38 21.67
N GLN A 240 -10.06 20.06 21.70
CA GLN A 240 -10.83 19.90 22.95
C GLN A 240 -10.29 18.78 23.84
N LEU A 241 -9.92 17.66 23.26
CA LEU A 241 -9.31 16.53 23.98
C LEU A 241 -7.92 16.88 24.53
N ARG A 242 -7.13 17.67 23.80
CA ARG A 242 -5.81 18.15 24.25
C ARG A 242 -5.92 19.02 25.49
N GLU A 243 -6.98 19.83 25.64
CA GLU A 243 -7.24 20.60 26.86
C GLU A 243 -7.48 19.71 28.09
N ARG A 244 -7.81 18.43 27.86
CA ARG A 244 -7.97 17.38 28.88
C ARG A 244 -6.77 16.44 28.96
N GLU A 245 -5.60 16.86 28.45
CA GLU A 245 -4.35 16.11 28.43
C GLU A 245 -4.38 14.82 27.57
N ILE A 246 -5.42 14.65 26.71
CA ILE A 246 -5.49 13.54 25.74
C ILE A 246 -4.82 14.00 24.43
N ASN A 247 -3.63 13.48 24.17
CA ASN A 247 -2.86 13.83 22.99
C ASN A 247 -3.02 12.75 21.92
N LEU A 248 -3.56 13.14 20.76
CA LEU A 248 -3.80 12.26 19.59
C LEU A 248 -2.85 12.62 18.46
N ASP A 249 -2.56 11.65 17.60
CA ASP A 249 -1.80 11.92 16.37
C ASP A 249 -2.70 12.57 15.32
N HIS A 250 -2.57 13.88 15.19
CA HIS A 250 -3.35 14.69 14.25
C HIS A 250 -3.19 14.23 12.79
N MET A 251 -2.02 13.70 12.40
CA MET A 251 -1.83 13.23 11.03
C MET A 251 -2.62 11.95 10.78
N THR A 252 -2.66 11.03 11.75
CA THR A 252 -3.48 9.83 11.71
C THR A 252 -4.97 10.19 11.66
N VAL A 253 -5.43 11.14 12.51
CA VAL A 253 -6.81 11.63 12.50
C VAL A 253 -7.18 12.22 11.14
N LEU A 254 -6.36 13.15 10.60
CA LEU A 254 -6.61 13.77 9.30
C LEU A 254 -6.66 12.76 8.17
N ALA A 255 -5.68 11.86 8.09
CA ALA A 255 -5.64 10.84 7.04
C ALA A 255 -6.87 9.92 7.12
N ALA A 256 -7.24 9.47 8.32
CA ALA A 256 -8.41 8.63 8.53
C ALA A 256 -9.71 9.36 8.18
N ALA A 257 -9.88 10.62 8.60
CA ALA A 257 -11.05 11.43 8.30
C ALA A 257 -11.18 11.73 6.80
N ILE A 258 -10.09 12.02 6.09
CA ILE A 258 -10.11 12.22 4.63
C ILE A 258 -10.49 10.93 3.90
N LEU A 259 -10.02 9.77 4.37
CA LEU A 259 -10.16 8.49 3.69
C LEU A 259 -11.33 7.62 4.19
N HIS A 260 -12.10 8.07 5.21
CA HIS A 260 -13.12 7.21 5.84
C HIS A 260 -14.17 6.67 4.85
N ASP A 261 -14.51 7.45 3.85
CA ASP A 261 -15.48 7.13 2.81
C ASP A 261 -14.83 6.80 1.44
N VAL A 262 -13.55 6.39 1.40
CA VAL A 262 -12.79 6.10 0.16
C VAL A 262 -13.47 5.07 -0.75
N ALA A 263 -14.26 4.16 -0.19
CA ALA A 263 -15.02 3.15 -0.93
C ALA A 263 -16.53 3.47 -1.00
N LYS A 264 -16.92 4.75 -0.81
CA LYS A 264 -18.33 5.15 -0.86
C LYS A 264 -18.98 4.74 -2.16
N GLY A 265 -20.19 4.13 -2.06
CA GLY A 265 -20.89 3.53 -3.21
C GLY A 265 -20.69 2.02 -3.32
N CYS A 266 -19.69 1.43 -2.69
CA CYS A 266 -19.59 -0.03 -2.55
C CYS A 266 -20.52 -0.52 -1.43
N LYS A 267 -21.05 -1.75 -1.59
CA LYS A 267 -21.69 -2.45 -0.48
C LYS A 267 -20.63 -2.67 0.61
N ASP A 268 -20.98 -2.41 1.87
CA ASP A 268 -20.05 -2.52 3.00
C ASP A 268 -18.77 -1.66 2.84
N HIS A 269 -18.95 -0.39 2.41
CA HIS A 269 -17.86 0.53 2.05
C HIS A 269 -16.78 0.70 3.14
N SER A 270 -17.15 0.64 4.43
CA SER A 270 -16.17 0.72 5.53
C SER A 270 -15.23 -0.49 5.54
N PHE A 271 -15.76 -1.69 5.30
CA PHE A 271 -14.94 -2.90 5.17
C PHE A 271 -14.06 -2.85 3.91
N ILE A 272 -14.63 -2.49 2.76
CA ILE A 272 -13.89 -2.42 1.49
C ILE A 272 -12.79 -1.35 1.56
N GLY A 273 -13.11 -0.15 2.07
CA GLY A 273 -12.13 0.92 2.24
C GLY A 273 -11.01 0.54 3.20
N SER A 274 -11.35 -0.06 4.34
CA SER A 274 -10.39 -0.60 5.29
C SER A 274 -9.47 -1.65 4.66
N TYR A 275 -10.03 -2.59 3.88
CA TYR A 275 -9.25 -3.61 3.18
C TYR A 275 -8.23 -3.00 2.21
N TRP A 276 -8.64 -2.02 1.38
CA TRP A 276 -7.72 -1.34 0.46
C TRP A 276 -6.61 -0.61 1.19
N LEU A 277 -6.95 0.15 2.24
CA LEU A 277 -5.98 0.91 3.02
C LEU A 277 -4.99 0.01 3.77
N ASN A 278 -5.48 -1.13 4.30
CA ASN A 278 -4.61 -2.13 4.92
C ASN A 278 -3.60 -2.74 3.91
N ASP A 279 -4.05 -3.05 2.70
CA ASP A 279 -3.17 -3.54 1.64
C ASP A 279 -2.20 -2.47 1.12
N MET A 280 -2.53 -1.18 1.27
CA MET A 280 -1.62 -0.06 1.03
C MET A 280 -0.61 0.15 2.18
N GLY A 281 -0.74 -0.58 3.29
CA GLY A 281 0.17 -0.50 4.44
C GLY A 281 -0.25 0.52 5.50
N TYR A 282 -1.47 1.07 5.42
CA TYR A 282 -2.02 2.05 6.36
C TYR A 282 -2.90 1.36 7.41
N GLU A 283 -2.31 0.44 8.20
CA GLU A 283 -3.06 -0.46 9.10
C GLU A 283 -3.89 0.29 10.15
N GLU A 284 -3.35 1.35 10.77
CA GLU A 284 -4.09 2.13 11.78
C GLU A 284 -5.22 2.94 11.14
N ILE A 285 -4.97 3.56 9.99
CA ILE A 285 -6.01 4.25 9.21
C ILE A 285 -7.12 3.27 8.82
N ALA A 286 -6.76 2.07 8.37
CA ALA A 286 -7.70 1.01 8.00
C ALA A 286 -8.62 0.62 9.17
N LYS A 287 -8.08 0.51 10.39
CA LYS A 287 -8.86 0.22 11.61
C LYS A 287 -9.87 1.33 11.91
N ILE A 288 -9.44 2.58 11.80
CA ILE A 288 -10.31 3.74 12.02
C ILE A 288 -11.43 3.76 10.97
N VAL A 289 -11.07 3.60 9.69
CA VAL A 289 -12.02 3.55 8.57
C VAL A 289 -13.02 2.41 8.71
N TYR A 290 -12.61 1.23 9.17
CA TYR A 290 -13.53 0.13 9.44
C TYR A 290 -14.62 0.52 10.46
N ASN A 291 -14.23 1.23 11.52
CA ASN A 291 -15.08 1.54 12.66
C ASN A 291 -15.91 2.83 12.51
N HIS A 292 -15.71 3.64 11.44
CA HIS A 292 -16.41 4.92 11.32
C HIS A 292 -17.94 4.80 11.18
N VAL A 293 -18.45 3.62 10.77
CA VAL A 293 -19.90 3.36 10.65
C VAL A 293 -20.53 2.91 11.96
N LYS A 294 -19.77 2.13 12.77
CA LYS A 294 -20.25 1.60 14.06
C LYS A 294 -19.07 1.38 14.99
N LEU A 295 -19.19 1.89 16.22
CA LEU A 295 -18.30 1.56 17.34
C LEU A 295 -18.93 0.45 18.17
N GLU A 296 -18.09 -0.38 18.79
CA GLU A 296 -18.53 -1.43 19.73
C GLU A 296 -18.81 -0.84 21.12
N ASN A 297 -17.94 0.06 21.59
CA ASN A 297 -18.03 0.70 22.90
C ASN A 297 -17.25 2.02 22.90
N ILE A 298 -17.44 2.82 23.93
CA ILE A 298 -16.61 3.99 24.22
C ILE A 298 -15.54 3.57 25.23
N PRO A 299 -14.25 3.71 24.89
CA PRO A 299 -13.17 3.37 25.81
C PRO A 299 -13.02 4.43 26.91
N GLU A 300 -12.34 4.10 28.01
CA GLU A 300 -12.02 5.07 29.08
C GLU A 300 -11.14 6.23 28.58
N VAL A 301 -10.23 5.94 27.66
CA VAL A 301 -9.38 6.94 26.98
C VAL A 301 -9.72 6.92 25.50
N LEU A 302 -10.18 8.07 25.00
CA LEU A 302 -10.54 8.23 23.59
C LEU A 302 -9.29 8.19 22.70
N THR A 303 -9.47 7.63 21.51
CA THR A 303 -8.43 7.50 20.50
C THR A 303 -8.85 8.20 19.20
N GLU A 304 -7.97 8.20 18.20
CA GLU A 304 -8.24 8.75 16.87
C GLU A 304 -9.52 8.16 16.24
N LYS A 305 -9.84 6.92 16.56
CA LYS A 305 -11.02 6.19 16.05
C LYS A 305 -12.33 6.85 16.50
N GLU A 306 -12.46 7.16 17.78
CA GLU A 306 -13.66 7.79 18.34
C GLU A 306 -13.84 9.21 17.82
N VAL A 307 -12.73 9.93 17.60
CA VAL A 307 -12.74 11.28 17.03
C VAL A 307 -13.32 11.28 15.62
N VAL A 308 -12.81 10.43 14.74
CA VAL A 308 -13.29 10.34 13.34
C VAL A 308 -14.75 9.87 13.30
N TYR A 309 -15.11 8.89 14.15
CA TYR A 309 -16.50 8.46 14.26
C TYR A 309 -17.44 9.61 14.65
N LEU A 310 -17.11 10.36 15.70
CA LEU A 310 -17.94 11.48 16.19
C LEU A 310 -18.05 12.57 15.12
N ALA A 311 -16.93 12.98 14.55
CA ALA A 311 -16.88 14.02 13.53
C ALA A 311 -17.76 13.68 12.31
N ASP A 312 -17.77 12.44 11.83
CA ASP A 312 -18.66 11.99 10.75
C ASP A 312 -20.14 12.12 11.16
N LYS A 313 -20.48 11.92 12.44
CA LYS A 313 -21.88 12.06 12.90
C LYS A 313 -22.30 13.52 13.11
N MET A 314 -21.35 14.44 13.28
CA MET A 314 -21.57 15.87 13.38
C MET A 314 -21.61 16.59 12.02
N VAL A 315 -21.30 15.90 10.90
CA VAL A 315 -21.26 16.49 9.56
C VAL A 315 -22.30 15.82 8.65
N LYS A 316 -23.13 16.62 7.95
CA LYS A 316 -24.09 16.17 6.92
C LYS A 316 -23.83 16.93 5.61
N GLY A 317 -23.45 16.20 4.55
CA GLY A 317 -22.83 16.84 3.39
C GLY A 317 -21.53 17.52 3.80
N SER A 318 -21.39 18.81 3.58
CA SER A 318 -20.24 19.62 4.03
C SER A 318 -20.57 20.53 5.24
N ASN A 319 -21.75 20.39 5.85
CA ASN A 319 -22.23 21.27 6.90
C ASN A 319 -22.20 20.57 8.27
N LEU A 320 -21.82 21.33 9.29
CA LEU A 320 -21.95 20.92 10.68
C LEU A 320 -23.44 20.89 11.05
N VAL A 321 -23.88 19.83 11.72
CA VAL A 321 -25.27 19.66 12.17
C VAL A 321 -25.28 19.08 13.59
N SER A 322 -26.40 19.20 14.30
CA SER A 322 -26.59 18.49 15.57
C SER A 322 -26.68 16.98 15.32
N ILE A 323 -26.34 16.17 16.33
CA ILE A 323 -26.49 14.71 16.24
C ILE A 323 -27.96 14.36 16.04
N GLU A 324 -28.87 15.10 16.68
CA GLU A 324 -30.30 14.94 16.53
C GLU A 324 -30.74 15.14 15.08
N ASP A 325 -30.32 16.24 14.43
CA ASP A 325 -30.68 16.54 13.04
C ASP A 325 -30.05 15.52 12.06
N ARG A 326 -28.86 15.01 12.38
CA ARG A 326 -28.18 13.98 11.58
C ARG A 326 -28.99 12.70 11.49
N PHE A 327 -29.65 12.32 12.57
CA PHE A 327 -30.37 11.04 12.66
C PHE A 327 -31.87 11.18 12.43
N SER A 328 -32.51 12.33 12.68
CA SER A 328 -33.96 12.54 12.62
C SER A 328 -34.60 12.05 11.31
N THR A 329 -34.04 12.45 10.16
CA THR A 329 -34.54 12.07 8.83
C THR A 329 -34.56 10.55 8.63
N LYS A 330 -33.55 9.83 9.18
CA LYS A 330 -33.45 8.36 9.08
C LYS A 330 -34.44 7.67 10.03
N GLU A 331 -34.57 8.20 11.25
CA GLU A 331 -35.55 7.70 12.23
C GLU A 331 -36.98 7.80 11.66
N ASP A 332 -37.33 8.94 11.05
CA ASP A 332 -38.63 9.15 10.42
C ASP A 332 -38.88 8.22 9.22
N PHE A 333 -37.88 8.03 8.40
CA PHE A 333 -38.00 7.17 7.21
C PHE A 333 -38.18 5.69 7.58
N TYR A 334 -37.46 5.21 8.60
CA TYR A 334 -37.48 3.81 9.01
C TYR A 334 -38.38 3.53 10.22
N LYS A 335 -39.28 4.45 10.59
CA LYS A 335 -40.15 4.34 11.77
C LYS A 335 -40.99 3.06 11.85
N CYS A 336 -41.27 2.42 10.70
CA CYS A 336 -42.07 1.18 10.61
C CYS A 336 -41.18 -0.08 10.55
N ASN A 337 -39.86 0.02 10.72
CA ASN A 337 -38.96 -1.14 10.74
C ASN A 337 -38.14 -1.12 12.04
N ASP A 338 -38.61 -1.89 13.03
CA ASP A 338 -38.07 -1.88 14.39
C ASP A 338 -36.59 -2.29 14.45
N GLU A 339 -36.14 -3.22 13.60
CA GLU A 339 -34.73 -3.66 13.56
C GLU A 339 -33.82 -2.55 13.05
N ILE A 340 -34.17 -1.93 11.91
CA ILE A 340 -33.39 -0.83 11.33
C ILE A 340 -33.42 0.37 12.27
N LEU A 341 -34.58 0.71 12.82
CA LEU A 341 -34.75 1.82 13.77
C LEU A 341 -33.93 1.61 15.04
N GLY A 342 -33.88 0.37 15.55
CA GLY A 342 -33.03 0.00 16.69
C GLY A 342 -31.55 0.28 16.42
N ASN A 343 -31.06 -0.14 15.27
CA ASN A 343 -29.67 0.10 14.85
C ASN A 343 -29.35 1.61 14.66
N ILE A 344 -30.32 2.39 14.16
CA ILE A 344 -30.16 3.85 14.02
C ILE A 344 -30.06 4.51 15.39
N ARG A 345 -30.94 4.13 16.33
CA ARG A 345 -30.94 4.65 17.70
C ARG A 345 -29.68 4.28 18.49
N GLU A 346 -29.18 3.06 18.33
CA GLU A 346 -27.90 2.62 18.92
C GLU A 346 -26.75 3.53 18.49
N LYS A 347 -26.63 3.81 17.18
CA LYS A 347 -25.62 4.70 16.63
C LYS A 347 -25.78 6.15 17.10
N LYS A 348 -27.00 6.63 17.19
CA LYS A 348 -27.34 7.97 17.71
C LYS A 348 -26.92 8.11 19.18
N ASN A 349 -27.30 7.17 20.02
CA ASN A 349 -26.96 7.16 21.44
C ASN A 349 -25.46 7.10 21.64
N MET A 350 -24.74 6.27 20.86
CA MET A 350 -23.28 6.21 20.88
C MET A 350 -22.66 7.58 20.54
N ALA A 351 -23.18 8.27 19.52
CA ALA A 351 -22.67 9.59 19.13
C ALA A 351 -22.96 10.66 20.19
N ILE A 352 -24.14 10.62 20.84
CA ILE A 352 -24.49 11.53 21.94
C ILE A 352 -23.55 11.31 23.13
N SER A 353 -23.37 10.06 23.57
CA SER A 353 -22.48 9.74 24.69
C SER A 353 -21.01 10.14 24.42
N LEU A 354 -20.55 10.01 23.17
CA LEU A 354 -19.23 10.52 22.77
C LEU A 354 -19.16 12.05 22.79
N CYS A 355 -20.22 12.72 22.33
CA CYS A 355 -20.29 14.18 22.36
C CYS A 355 -20.20 14.70 23.81
N GLU A 356 -20.95 14.06 24.72
CA GLU A 356 -20.88 14.35 26.17
C GLU A 356 -19.47 14.09 26.74
N ALA A 357 -18.84 12.97 26.35
CA ALA A 357 -17.50 12.64 26.78
C ALA A 357 -16.44 13.62 26.27
N VAL A 358 -16.60 14.19 25.06
CA VAL A 358 -15.66 15.15 24.47
C VAL A 358 -15.90 16.57 24.99
N PHE A 359 -17.14 17.05 24.96
CA PHE A 359 -17.48 18.46 25.21
C PHE A 359 -18.00 18.71 26.64
N GLY A 360 -18.41 17.68 27.38
CA GLY A 360 -18.90 17.81 28.76
C GLY A 360 -20.27 18.45 28.86
N CYS A 361 -21.11 18.31 27.83
CA CYS A 361 -22.45 18.90 27.76
C CYS A 361 -23.50 18.06 28.47
#